data_9c9e39d3b4f173f7d6e676f7483bef7c
#
_entry.id   9c9e39d3b4f173f7d6e676f7483bef7c
#
_cell.length_a   1.000
_cell.length_b   1.000
_cell.length_c   1.000
_cell.angle_alpha   90.00
_cell.angle_beta   90.00
_cell.angle_gamma   90.00
#
_symmetry.space_group_name_H-M   'P 1'
#
loop_
_entity.id
_entity.type
_entity.pdbx_description
1 polymer ?
#
loop_
_entity_poly.entity_id
_entity_poly.type
_entity_poly.pdbx_seq_one_letter_code
_entity_poly.pdbx_strand_id
1 'polypeptide(L)'
;MKNMLISFKNWLMKIKPSKRKIIQLYAALLYNANIKGFISGQIFKGDSKMVCVPGLNCYSCPGAIGACPLGSLQNGLSSAKHGLPYYVVGIIALYGLIFGRIICGYLCPMGFLQELLYMIKTPKIRKNNITRMLSYFKYILLVVLVLIIPLIYGLYDVVIPGFCKYICPAGIVEGAFGLLANPLNVDFFAMLGSLFTWKTLLLVGFATICVFMYRFFCRFICPLGALYGFFNRFSFLGITVNQDKCTNCGLCIKVCKMDVRKVGDHECINCGECISVCKTEAIVWRGKKPTLAASQIETKAKEVKINIENNEAINEITPKKKDYTKAKKITLISLATLLLAGTYVYANVIDKGTERVQTGNNIGDKCPDIELDLYNRDGTFKVSDNLGKVVVINFWATYCGPCILELPHFDEIQKKYQDEVYVVAIHSNVIDQDVEAFVNQRLKNYTIDFAQDAAENDLYTTLGGTGPLPMTFILDEDGIICYKTPTSITYDELKTNIDLILEK
;
A
#
# COMPACT_ATOMS: atom_id res chain seq x y z
N MET A 1 -10.12 -31.12 -20.48
CA MET A 1 -10.64 -29.83 -19.97
C MET A 1 -11.97 -29.98 -19.23
N LYS A 2 -13.03 -30.55 -19.82
CA LYS A 2 -14.37 -30.72 -19.18
C LYS A 2 -14.33 -31.45 -17.83
N ASN A 3 -13.60 -32.56 -17.71
CA ASN A 3 -13.47 -33.32 -16.47
C ASN A 3 -12.69 -32.59 -15.36
N MET A 4 -11.74 -31.72 -15.74
CA MET A 4 -10.98 -30.89 -14.80
C MET A 4 -11.85 -29.75 -14.23
N LEU A 5 -12.72 -29.16 -15.07
CA LEU A 5 -13.71 -28.15 -14.66
C LEU A 5 -14.79 -28.75 -13.74
N ILE A 6 -15.24 -29.96 -14.01
CA ILE A 6 -16.22 -30.67 -13.16
C ILE A 6 -15.59 -31.02 -11.81
N SER A 7 -14.33 -31.48 -11.80
CA SER A 7 -13.58 -31.77 -10.57
C SER A 7 -13.34 -30.50 -9.75
N PHE A 8 -13.01 -29.38 -10.41
CA PHE A 8 -12.84 -28.08 -9.77
C PHE A 8 -14.16 -27.54 -9.20
N LYS A 9 -15.26 -27.66 -9.95
CA LYS A 9 -16.61 -27.26 -9.49
C LYS A 9 -17.06 -28.11 -8.29
N ASN A 10 -16.84 -29.42 -8.31
CA ASN A 10 -17.12 -30.34 -7.20
C ASN A 10 -16.25 -30.06 -5.97
N TRP A 11 -14.99 -29.65 -6.18
CA TRP A 11 -14.07 -29.22 -5.13
C TRP A 11 -14.54 -27.89 -4.52
N LEU A 12 -14.96 -26.88 -5.32
CA LEU A 12 -15.54 -25.63 -4.86
C LEU A 12 -16.84 -25.83 -4.06
N MET A 13 -17.72 -26.73 -4.48
CA MET A 13 -18.97 -27.04 -3.76
C MET A 13 -18.73 -27.76 -2.42
N LYS A 14 -17.63 -28.49 -2.25
CA LYS A 14 -17.24 -29.11 -0.95
C LYS A 14 -16.67 -28.11 0.06
N ILE A 15 -16.25 -26.94 -0.39
CA ILE A 15 -15.78 -25.86 0.47
C ILE A 15 -17.00 -25.06 0.98
N LYS A 16 -17.59 -25.51 2.10
CA LYS A 16 -18.47 -24.60 2.87
C LYS A 16 -17.59 -23.49 3.46
N PRO A 17 -17.65 -22.25 2.97
CA PRO A 17 -16.81 -21.18 3.47
C PRO A 17 -17.20 -20.90 4.93
N SER A 18 -16.22 -20.97 5.83
CA SER A 18 -16.47 -20.55 7.21
C SER A 18 -16.80 -19.06 7.22
N LYS A 19 -17.63 -18.59 8.17
CA LYS A 19 -17.98 -17.17 8.33
C LYS A 19 -16.75 -16.26 8.29
N ARG A 20 -15.63 -16.72 8.86
CA ARG A 20 -14.36 -16.02 8.87
C ARG A 20 -13.78 -15.81 7.47
N LYS A 21 -13.81 -16.83 6.60
CA LYS A 21 -13.32 -16.73 5.22
C LYS A 21 -14.16 -15.79 4.37
N ILE A 22 -15.46 -15.72 4.61
CA ILE A 22 -16.35 -14.77 3.94
C ILE A 22 -15.97 -13.33 4.33
N ILE A 23 -15.71 -13.07 5.62
CA ILE A 23 -15.26 -11.77 6.10
C ILE A 23 -13.89 -11.40 5.49
N GLN A 24 -12.96 -12.35 5.41
CA GLN A 24 -11.65 -12.12 4.79
C GLN A 24 -11.76 -11.77 3.30
N LEU A 25 -12.61 -12.49 2.56
CA LEU A 25 -12.87 -12.21 1.14
C LEU A 25 -13.49 -10.82 0.97
N TYR A 26 -14.51 -10.51 1.79
CA TYR A 26 -15.15 -9.20 1.78
C TYR A 26 -14.15 -8.07 2.05
N ALA A 27 -13.28 -8.21 3.05
CA ALA A 27 -12.25 -7.23 3.35
C ALA A 27 -11.24 -7.07 2.19
N ALA A 28 -10.86 -8.18 1.54
CA ALA A 28 -9.97 -8.13 0.38
C ALA A 28 -10.60 -7.37 -0.80
N LEU A 29 -11.89 -7.59 -1.07
CA LEU A 29 -12.63 -6.88 -2.12
C LEU A 29 -12.83 -5.40 -1.76
N LEU A 30 -13.11 -5.09 -0.50
CA LEU A 30 -13.28 -3.72 -0.03
C LEU A 30 -11.99 -2.90 -0.18
N TYR A 31 -10.84 -3.46 0.19
CA TYR A 31 -9.55 -2.77 0.09
C TYR A 31 -9.08 -2.56 -1.35
N ASN A 32 -9.55 -3.40 -2.28
CA ASN A 32 -9.17 -3.39 -3.69
C ASN A 32 -10.38 -3.12 -4.60
N ALA A 33 -11.22 -2.13 -4.23
CA ALA A 33 -12.45 -1.81 -4.93
C ALA A 33 -12.25 -1.07 -6.26
N ASN A 34 -11.04 -0.53 -6.55
CA ASN A 34 -10.75 0.16 -7.82
C ASN A 34 -10.44 -0.85 -8.93
N ILE A 35 -11.49 -1.44 -9.52
CA ILE A 35 -11.33 -2.38 -10.65
C ILE A 35 -10.86 -1.65 -11.91
N LYS A 36 -11.22 -0.38 -12.08
CA LYS A 36 -10.80 0.45 -13.22
C LYS A 36 -9.27 0.51 -13.33
N GLY A 37 -8.54 0.54 -12.21
CA GLY A 37 -7.08 0.56 -12.19
C GLY A 37 -6.44 -0.65 -12.88
N PHE A 38 -7.06 -1.84 -12.80
CA PHE A 38 -6.58 -3.02 -13.54
C PHE A 38 -6.84 -2.91 -15.05
N ILE A 39 -7.88 -2.21 -15.46
CA ILE A 39 -8.23 -2.00 -16.89
C ILE A 39 -7.34 -0.91 -17.48
N SER A 40 -7.13 0.20 -16.76
CA SER A 40 -6.29 1.32 -17.20
C SER A 40 -4.79 1.09 -17.05
N GLY A 41 -4.37 0.04 -16.31
CA GLY A 41 -2.96 -0.22 -16.02
C GLY A 41 -2.32 0.80 -15.06
N GLN A 42 -3.14 1.58 -14.34
CA GLN A 42 -2.67 2.67 -13.47
C GLN A 42 -2.97 2.41 -11.99
N ILE A 43 -2.11 2.94 -11.13
CA ILE A 43 -2.31 2.92 -9.68
C ILE A 43 -3.35 4.00 -9.33
N PHE A 44 -4.32 3.63 -8.49
CA PHE A 44 -5.31 4.57 -7.96
C PHE A 44 -4.62 5.71 -7.18
N LYS A 45 -4.93 6.95 -7.52
CA LYS A 45 -4.35 8.17 -6.92
C LYS A 45 -5.35 8.98 -6.07
N GLY A 46 -6.58 8.47 -5.86
CA GLY A 46 -7.65 9.17 -5.14
C GLY A 46 -7.35 9.43 -3.66
N ASP A 47 -8.07 10.39 -3.07
CA ASP A 47 -7.89 10.86 -1.68
C ASP A 47 -8.03 9.76 -0.64
N SER A 48 -8.84 8.72 -0.91
CA SER A 48 -8.96 7.57 -0.01
C SER A 48 -7.65 6.81 0.18
N LYS A 49 -6.66 6.98 -0.73
CA LYS A 49 -5.31 6.41 -0.60
C LYS A 49 -4.56 6.91 0.64
N MET A 50 -4.94 8.08 1.17
CA MET A 50 -4.37 8.62 2.42
C MET A 50 -4.83 7.83 3.65
N VAL A 51 -5.91 7.06 3.55
CA VAL A 51 -6.43 6.25 4.65
C VAL A 51 -5.68 4.91 4.71
N CYS A 52 -5.08 4.60 5.85
CA CYS A 52 -4.46 3.30 6.07
C CYS A 52 -5.51 2.22 6.33
N VAL A 53 -5.47 1.14 5.52
CA VAL A 53 -6.28 -0.07 5.79
C VAL A 53 -5.63 -0.91 6.88
N PRO A 54 -6.39 -1.65 7.71
CA PRO A 54 -5.83 -2.37 8.85
C PRO A 54 -4.96 -3.58 8.46
N GLY A 55 -5.16 -4.15 7.27
CA GLY A 55 -4.44 -5.34 6.78
C GLY A 55 -3.19 -5.03 5.96
N LEU A 56 -2.43 -6.06 5.62
CA LEU A 56 -1.35 -5.96 4.66
C LEU A 56 -1.97 -5.95 3.25
N ASN A 57 -1.92 -4.80 2.59
CA ASN A 57 -2.44 -4.55 1.24
C ASN A 57 -1.51 -3.57 0.52
N CYS A 58 -1.00 -3.91 -0.65
CA CYS A 58 0.03 -3.10 -1.29
C CYS A 58 -0.53 -1.77 -1.79
N TYR A 59 0.10 -0.65 -1.43
CA TYR A 59 -0.30 0.68 -1.92
C TYR A 59 -0.08 0.85 -3.43
N SER A 60 0.85 0.08 -4.03
CA SER A 60 1.10 0.08 -5.47
C SER A 60 0.16 -0.84 -6.24
N CYS A 61 -0.81 -1.49 -5.59
CA CYS A 61 -1.83 -2.26 -6.29
C CYS A 61 -2.76 -1.34 -7.09
N PRO A 62 -3.04 -1.63 -8.37
CA PRO A 62 -4.01 -0.88 -9.16
C PRO A 62 -5.39 -0.81 -8.53
N GLY A 63 -5.81 -1.89 -7.87
CA GLY A 63 -7.11 -1.99 -7.20
C GLY A 63 -7.17 -1.33 -5.84
N ALA A 64 -6.04 -1.05 -5.18
CA ALA A 64 -6.01 -0.61 -3.80
C ALA A 64 -6.49 0.83 -3.62
N ILE A 65 -7.61 1.00 -2.89
CA ILE A 65 -8.20 2.31 -2.54
C ILE A 65 -7.65 2.91 -1.24
N GLY A 66 -6.85 2.16 -0.49
CA GLY A 66 -6.22 2.61 0.75
C GLY A 66 -4.78 2.16 0.87
N ALA A 67 -4.00 2.80 1.73
CA ALA A 67 -2.59 2.54 1.92
C ALA A 67 -2.32 1.41 2.92
N CYS A 68 -1.23 0.67 2.71
CA CYS A 68 -0.71 -0.26 3.70
C CYS A 68 -0.07 0.49 4.88
N PRO A 69 -0.49 0.26 6.14
CA PRO A 69 0.06 0.98 7.28
C PRO A 69 1.56 0.73 7.48
N LEU A 70 2.05 -0.46 7.09
CA LEU A 70 3.46 -0.80 7.17
C LEU A 70 4.30 -0.06 6.12
N GLY A 71 3.78 0.07 4.89
CA GLY A 71 4.41 0.84 3.82
C GLY A 71 4.42 2.34 4.15
N SER A 72 3.30 2.87 4.58
CA SER A 72 3.18 4.28 5.01
C SER A 72 4.09 4.61 6.18
N LEU A 73 4.27 3.68 7.14
CA LEU A 73 5.20 3.86 8.26
C LEU A 73 6.64 3.97 7.76
N GLN A 74 7.07 3.08 6.87
CA GLN A 74 8.44 3.11 6.32
C GLN A 74 8.71 4.37 5.51
N ASN A 75 7.78 4.77 4.64
CA ASN A 75 7.92 6.00 3.86
C ASN A 75 7.95 7.23 4.77
N GLY A 76 7.09 7.29 5.79
CA GLY A 76 7.10 8.39 6.75
C GLY A 76 8.36 8.44 7.61
N LEU A 77 8.95 7.29 7.96
CA LEU A 77 10.25 7.24 8.65
C LEU A 77 11.41 7.65 7.75
N SER A 78 11.35 7.36 6.45
CA SER A 78 12.34 7.84 5.47
C SER A 78 12.26 9.36 5.25
N SER A 79 11.18 10.01 5.67
CA SER A 79 11.02 11.47 5.66
C SER A 79 11.10 12.07 7.07
N ALA A 80 11.66 11.35 8.04
CA ALA A 80 11.67 11.73 9.46
C ALA A 80 12.42 13.05 9.75
N LYS A 81 13.34 13.46 8.89
CA LYS A 81 14.02 14.78 8.94
C LYS A 81 13.01 15.93 8.86
N HIS A 82 11.92 15.76 8.10
CA HIS A 82 10.87 16.76 7.92
C HIS A 82 9.68 16.59 8.88
N GLY A 83 9.65 15.52 9.66
CA GLY A 83 8.63 15.23 10.67
C GLY A 83 8.34 13.75 10.85
N LEU A 84 7.94 13.37 12.06
CA LEU A 84 7.57 11.98 12.36
C LEU A 84 6.16 11.66 11.82
N PRO A 85 5.90 10.43 11.34
CA PRO A 85 4.61 10.02 10.78
C PRO A 85 3.56 9.74 11.87
N TYR A 86 3.20 10.76 12.68
CA TYR A 86 2.28 10.63 13.81
C TYR A 86 0.93 10.03 13.43
N TYR A 87 0.38 10.41 12.27
CA TYR A 87 -0.87 9.87 11.76
C TYR A 87 -0.80 8.34 11.60
N VAL A 88 0.25 7.84 10.95
CA VAL A 88 0.40 6.40 10.68
C VAL A 88 0.63 5.63 11.98
N VAL A 89 1.45 6.16 12.88
CA VAL A 89 1.69 5.57 14.21
C VAL A 89 0.39 5.55 15.02
N GLY A 90 -0.37 6.64 15.01
CA GLY A 90 -1.67 6.75 15.67
C GLY A 90 -2.70 5.74 15.15
N ILE A 91 -2.81 5.58 13.83
CA ILE A 91 -3.71 4.60 13.20
C ILE A 91 -3.30 3.16 13.53
N ILE A 92 -2.00 2.83 13.50
CA ILE A 92 -1.51 1.49 13.88
C ILE A 92 -1.83 1.21 15.35
N ALA A 93 -1.61 2.20 16.24
CA ALA A 93 -1.94 2.08 17.66
C ALA A 93 -3.45 1.90 17.87
N LEU A 94 -4.28 2.69 17.19
CA LEU A 94 -5.74 2.60 17.27
C LEU A 94 -6.24 1.21 16.84
N TYR A 95 -5.80 0.72 15.68
CA TYR A 95 -6.14 -0.61 15.21
C TYR A 95 -5.62 -1.71 16.14
N GLY A 96 -4.42 -1.54 16.67
CA GLY A 96 -3.81 -2.46 17.62
C GLY A 96 -4.59 -2.54 18.93
N LEU A 97 -4.99 -1.41 19.51
CA LEU A 97 -5.75 -1.34 20.75
C LEU A 97 -7.18 -1.87 20.61
N ILE A 98 -7.86 -1.57 19.50
CA ILE A 98 -9.23 -2.03 19.29
C ILE A 98 -9.26 -3.52 18.91
N PHE A 99 -8.51 -3.91 17.87
CA PHE A 99 -8.64 -5.23 17.25
C PHE A 99 -7.48 -6.18 17.56
N GLY A 100 -6.29 -5.65 17.88
CA GLY A 100 -5.10 -6.50 18.00
C GLY A 100 -4.88 -7.39 16.78
N ARG A 101 -4.58 -8.66 16.98
CA ARG A 101 -4.38 -9.64 15.89
C ARG A 101 -5.67 -10.23 15.28
N ILE A 102 -6.85 -9.79 15.70
CA ILE A 102 -8.10 -10.09 14.96
C ILE A 102 -7.98 -9.63 13.51
N ILE A 103 -7.33 -8.49 13.26
CA ILE A 103 -7.03 -7.99 11.92
C ILE A 103 -6.37 -9.07 11.07
N CYS A 104 -5.33 -9.72 11.60
CA CYS A 104 -4.64 -10.80 10.90
C CYS A 104 -5.54 -12.02 10.65
N GLY A 105 -6.49 -12.27 11.58
CA GLY A 105 -7.43 -13.40 11.50
C GLY A 105 -8.58 -13.20 10.52
N TYR A 106 -9.08 -11.97 10.38
CA TYR A 106 -10.36 -11.67 9.72
C TYR A 106 -10.28 -10.66 8.59
N LEU A 107 -9.34 -9.70 8.63
CA LEU A 107 -9.34 -8.54 7.72
C LEU A 107 -8.16 -8.53 6.74
N CYS A 108 -7.11 -9.32 6.97
CA CYS A 108 -5.90 -9.26 6.16
C CYS A 108 -5.98 -10.13 4.90
N PRO A 109 -5.90 -9.55 3.67
CA PRO A 109 -5.93 -10.30 2.41
C PRO A 109 -4.80 -11.33 2.30
N MET A 110 -3.58 -10.96 2.71
CA MET A 110 -2.42 -11.87 2.70
C MET A 110 -2.62 -13.07 3.63
N GLY A 111 -3.32 -12.89 4.78
CA GLY A 111 -3.68 -14.00 5.65
C GLY A 111 -4.69 -14.94 5.00
N PHE A 112 -5.62 -14.41 4.22
CA PHE A 112 -6.60 -15.20 3.46
C PHE A 112 -5.92 -16.02 2.36
N LEU A 113 -5.03 -15.42 1.56
CA LEU A 113 -4.29 -16.11 0.51
C LEU A 113 -3.49 -17.31 1.04
N GLN A 114 -2.76 -17.13 2.14
CA GLN A 114 -2.01 -18.21 2.77
C GLN A 114 -2.89 -19.37 3.27
N GLU A 115 -4.10 -19.05 3.75
CA GLU A 115 -5.05 -20.09 4.17
C GLU A 115 -5.64 -20.86 2.98
N LEU A 116 -5.81 -20.22 1.82
CA LEU A 116 -6.20 -20.89 0.58
C LEU A 116 -5.12 -21.88 0.12
N LEU A 117 -3.85 -21.45 0.10
CA LEU A 117 -2.72 -22.31 -0.23
C LEU A 117 -2.60 -23.52 0.72
N TYR A 118 -2.81 -23.29 2.02
CA TYR A 118 -2.77 -24.35 3.01
C TYR A 118 -3.89 -25.39 2.87
N MET A 119 -4.99 -25.09 2.14
CA MET A 119 -6.07 -26.04 1.87
C MET A 119 -5.68 -27.14 0.88
N ILE A 120 -4.61 -26.99 0.10
CA ILE A 120 -4.08 -28.00 -0.80
C ILE A 120 -3.69 -29.23 0.04
N LYS A 121 -4.14 -30.41 -0.37
CA LYS A 121 -3.90 -31.67 0.35
C LYS A 121 -2.44 -32.08 0.22
N THR A 122 -1.66 -31.85 1.26
CA THR A 122 -0.24 -32.20 1.37
C THR A 122 0.07 -32.61 2.81
N PRO A 123 1.18 -33.32 3.08
CA PRO A 123 1.64 -33.57 4.44
C PRO A 123 1.89 -32.21 5.14
N LYS A 124 1.27 -31.98 6.32
CA LYS A 124 1.32 -30.72 7.03
C LYS A 124 2.37 -30.73 8.13
N ILE A 125 3.24 -29.73 8.10
CA ILE A 125 4.25 -29.50 9.12
C ILE A 125 3.56 -28.93 10.38
N ARG A 126 3.64 -29.67 11.47
CA ARG A 126 3.09 -29.25 12.77
C ARG A 126 4.06 -28.30 13.49
N LYS A 127 3.51 -27.49 14.40
CA LYS A 127 4.32 -26.63 15.27
C LYS A 127 5.18 -27.45 16.21
N ASN A 128 6.38 -26.97 16.48
CA ASN A 128 7.34 -27.53 17.43
C ASN A 128 8.10 -26.39 18.14
N ASN A 129 9.10 -26.74 18.95
CA ASN A 129 9.89 -25.72 19.67
C ASN A 129 10.71 -24.85 18.71
N ILE A 130 11.19 -25.40 17.58
CA ILE A 130 11.94 -24.68 16.55
C ILE A 130 11.05 -23.63 15.89
N THR A 131 9.83 -24.00 15.48
CA THR A 131 8.89 -23.02 14.88
C THR A 131 8.54 -21.91 15.84
N ARG A 132 8.46 -22.21 17.15
CA ARG A 132 8.21 -21.21 18.19
C ARG A 132 9.38 -20.23 18.34
N MET A 133 10.61 -20.73 18.29
CA MET A 133 11.80 -19.87 18.29
C MET A 133 11.86 -19.00 17.03
N LEU A 134 11.61 -19.60 15.88
CA LEU A 134 11.61 -18.91 14.58
C LEU A 134 10.54 -17.80 14.50
N SER A 135 9.44 -17.90 15.27
CA SER A 135 8.39 -16.88 15.29
C SER A 135 8.85 -15.52 15.83
N TYR A 136 10.00 -15.46 16.52
CA TYR A 136 10.60 -14.20 16.96
C TYR A 136 11.35 -13.48 15.84
N PHE A 137 11.70 -14.17 14.75
CA PHE A 137 12.44 -13.57 13.63
C PHE A 137 11.72 -12.34 13.02
N LYS A 138 10.40 -12.34 12.97
CA LYS A 138 9.60 -11.17 12.49
C LYS A 138 9.83 -9.88 13.31
N TYR A 139 10.21 -10.00 14.60
CA TYR A 139 10.52 -8.82 15.43
C TYR A 139 11.87 -8.23 15.06
N ILE A 140 12.85 -9.07 14.68
CA ILE A 140 14.13 -8.62 14.12
C ILE A 140 13.89 -7.89 12.82
N LEU A 141 13.06 -8.46 11.91
CA LEU A 141 12.69 -7.81 10.67
C LEU A 141 11.94 -6.49 10.88
N LEU A 142 11.07 -6.42 11.89
CA LEU A 142 10.39 -5.18 12.27
C LEU A 142 11.41 -4.10 12.68
N VAL A 143 12.34 -4.43 13.56
CA VAL A 143 13.30 -3.44 14.05
C VAL A 143 14.28 -3.04 12.95
N VAL A 144 14.87 -4.00 12.24
CA VAL A 144 15.92 -3.70 11.25
C VAL A 144 15.35 -3.09 9.97
N LEU A 145 14.39 -3.78 9.32
CA LEU A 145 13.93 -3.41 7.98
C LEU A 145 12.82 -2.35 7.96
N VAL A 146 12.04 -2.24 9.05
CA VAL A 146 10.92 -1.30 9.08
C VAL A 146 11.25 -0.03 9.85
N LEU A 147 12.08 -0.10 10.90
CA LEU A 147 12.42 1.06 11.71
C LEU A 147 13.81 1.60 11.37
N ILE A 148 14.87 0.79 11.52
CA ILE A 148 16.26 1.27 11.43
C ILE A 148 16.62 1.68 10.00
N ILE A 149 16.42 0.80 9.02
CA ILE A 149 16.82 1.10 7.63
C ILE A 149 16.12 2.34 7.09
N PRO A 150 14.77 2.47 7.13
CA PRO A 150 14.12 3.67 6.64
C PRO A 150 14.57 4.94 7.37
N LEU A 151 14.79 4.86 8.69
CA LEU A 151 15.24 6.00 9.48
C LEU A 151 16.66 6.45 9.11
N ILE A 152 17.60 5.52 8.99
CA ILE A 152 19.01 5.85 8.64
C ILE A 152 19.05 6.48 7.25
N TYR A 153 18.44 5.84 6.25
CA TYR A 153 18.44 6.38 4.88
C TYR A 153 17.67 7.69 4.78
N GLY A 154 16.63 7.87 5.60
CA GLY A 154 15.87 9.13 5.68
C GLY A 154 16.68 10.31 6.21
N LEU A 155 17.75 10.08 6.99
CA LEU A 155 18.68 11.13 7.40
C LEU A 155 19.54 11.63 6.23
N TYR A 156 19.67 10.85 5.17
CA TYR A 156 20.38 11.18 3.92
C TYR A 156 19.42 11.54 2.77
N ASP A 157 18.15 11.86 3.09
CA ASP A 157 17.08 12.18 2.13
C ASP A 157 16.81 11.07 1.07
N VAL A 158 17.14 9.81 1.42
CA VAL A 158 16.91 8.66 0.54
C VAL A 158 15.77 7.82 1.05
N VAL A 159 14.68 7.71 0.26
CA VAL A 159 13.51 6.92 0.62
C VAL A 159 13.73 5.44 0.33
N ILE A 160 14.03 4.65 1.37
CA ILE A 160 14.17 3.19 1.25
C ILE A 160 13.22 2.47 2.20
N PRO A 161 12.06 2.02 1.74
CA PRO A 161 11.17 1.18 2.51
C PRO A 161 11.71 -0.26 2.54
N GLY A 162 12.67 -0.54 3.44
CA GLY A 162 13.50 -1.74 3.43
C GLY A 162 12.71 -3.05 3.36
N PHE A 163 11.68 -3.23 4.18
CA PHE A 163 10.85 -4.44 4.13
C PHE A 163 10.02 -4.53 2.84
N CYS A 164 9.39 -3.44 2.41
CA CYS A 164 8.57 -3.41 1.20
C CYS A 164 9.42 -3.64 -0.06
N LYS A 165 10.61 -3.04 -0.10
CA LYS A 165 11.54 -3.14 -1.23
C LYS A 165 12.10 -4.55 -1.39
N TYR A 166 12.51 -5.23 -0.31
CA TYR A 166 13.31 -6.46 -0.40
C TYR A 166 12.54 -7.76 -0.10
N ILE A 167 11.50 -7.75 0.75
CA ILE A 167 10.89 -8.99 1.26
C ILE A 167 9.38 -9.09 1.02
N CYS A 168 8.63 -7.97 0.99
CA CYS A 168 7.16 -7.99 1.02
C CYS A 168 6.56 -8.72 -0.19
N PRO A 169 5.83 -9.85 0.02
CA PRO A 169 5.20 -10.59 -1.08
C PRO A 169 3.97 -9.86 -1.65
N ALA A 170 3.27 -9.02 -0.85
CA ALA A 170 2.13 -8.25 -1.33
C ALA A 170 2.56 -7.27 -2.44
N GLY A 171 3.78 -6.71 -2.36
CA GLY A 171 4.31 -5.83 -3.40
C GLY A 171 4.49 -6.52 -4.76
N ILE A 172 4.74 -7.82 -4.79
CA ILE A 172 4.81 -8.59 -6.05
C ILE A 172 3.42 -9.03 -6.50
N VAL A 173 2.62 -9.65 -5.61
CA VAL A 173 1.32 -10.22 -5.98
C VAL A 173 0.32 -9.13 -6.38
N GLU A 174 0.21 -8.09 -5.57
CA GLU A 174 -0.80 -7.06 -5.72
C GLU A 174 -0.28 -5.88 -6.56
N GLY A 175 0.98 -5.48 -6.37
CA GLY A 175 1.60 -4.37 -7.09
C GLY A 175 2.14 -4.81 -8.46
N ALA A 176 3.24 -5.54 -8.50
CA ALA A 176 3.93 -5.83 -9.74
C ALA A 176 3.08 -6.69 -10.69
N PHE A 177 2.57 -7.84 -10.26
CA PHE A 177 1.72 -8.67 -11.12
C PHE A 177 0.38 -8.01 -11.44
N GLY A 178 -0.17 -7.20 -10.52
CA GLY A 178 -1.37 -6.43 -10.78
C GLY A 178 -1.20 -5.42 -11.94
N LEU A 179 -0.06 -4.75 -12.02
CA LEU A 179 0.27 -3.82 -13.10
C LEU A 179 0.66 -4.55 -14.39
N LEU A 180 1.51 -5.58 -14.29
CA LEU A 180 2.00 -6.34 -15.43
C LEU A 180 0.91 -7.19 -16.11
N ALA A 181 -0.19 -7.48 -15.42
CA ALA A 181 -1.34 -8.17 -16.00
C ALA A 181 -2.06 -7.34 -17.08
N ASN A 182 -1.81 -6.02 -17.13
CA ASN A 182 -2.39 -5.15 -18.15
C ASN A 182 -1.52 -5.13 -19.41
N PRO A 183 -2.08 -5.39 -20.62
CA PRO A 183 -1.35 -5.32 -21.88
C PRO A 183 -0.70 -3.97 -22.17
N LEU A 184 -1.25 -2.87 -21.65
CA LEU A 184 -0.69 -1.52 -21.80
C LEU A 184 0.66 -1.33 -21.11
N ASN A 185 1.00 -2.23 -20.16
CA ASN A 185 2.21 -2.16 -19.37
C ASN A 185 3.27 -3.20 -19.79
N VAL A 186 3.16 -3.79 -20.99
CA VAL A 186 4.08 -4.84 -21.47
C VAL A 186 5.52 -4.34 -21.56
N ASP A 187 5.72 -3.08 -21.93
CA ASP A 187 7.06 -2.49 -22.07
C ASP A 187 7.84 -2.44 -20.74
N PHE A 188 7.13 -2.39 -19.61
CA PHE A 188 7.76 -2.47 -18.29
C PHE A 188 8.43 -3.82 -17.99
N PHE A 189 8.10 -4.91 -18.75
CA PHE A 189 8.81 -6.18 -18.61
C PHE A 189 10.30 -6.06 -18.95
N ALA A 190 10.66 -5.23 -19.91
CA ALA A 190 12.06 -4.99 -20.28
C ALA A 190 12.85 -4.25 -19.18
N MET A 191 12.15 -3.52 -18.30
CA MET A 191 12.74 -2.75 -17.21
C MET A 191 12.86 -3.55 -15.88
N LEU A 192 12.40 -4.81 -15.86
CA LEU A 192 12.43 -5.64 -14.65
C LEU A 192 13.86 -6.12 -14.36
N GLY A 193 14.46 -5.54 -13.34
CA GLY A 193 15.82 -5.87 -12.91
C GLY A 193 15.91 -7.07 -11.93
N SER A 194 17.12 -7.31 -11.45
CA SER A 194 17.45 -8.40 -10.51
C SER A 194 16.61 -8.40 -9.22
N LEU A 195 16.17 -7.23 -8.74
CA LEU A 195 15.31 -7.11 -7.57
C LEU A 195 13.93 -7.74 -7.78
N PHE A 196 13.36 -7.63 -8.98
CA PHE A 196 12.09 -8.30 -9.32
C PHE A 196 12.25 -9.81 -9.30
N THR A 197 13.32 -10.33 -9.92
CA THR A 197 13.63 -11.77 -9.93
C THR A 197 13.81 -12.29 -8.50
N TRP A 198 14.56 -11.60 -7.66
CA TRP A 198 14.74 -11.94 -6.24
C TRP A 198 13.42 -12.03 -5.50
N LYS A 199 12.56 -11.00 -5.60
CA LYS A 199 11.27 -10.97 -4.93
C LYS A 199 10.29 -12.01 -5.45
N THR A 200 10.33 -12.32 -6.75
CA THR A 200 9.53 -13.39 -7.35
C THR A 200 9.96 -14.76 -6.83
N LEU A 201 11.26 -15.00 -6.71
CA LEU A 201 11.80 -16.22 -6.11
C LEU A 201 11.34 -16.38 -4.64
N LEU A 202 11.41 -15.31 -3.87
CA LEU A 202 10.90 -15.29 -2.48
C LEU A 202 9.40 -15.58 -2.43
N LEU A 203 8.60 -15.00 -3.33
CA LEU A 203 7.16 -15.25 -3.40
C LEU A 203 6.86 -16.73 -3.67
N VAL A 204 7.55 -17.33 -4.66
CA VAL A 204 7.40 -18.76 -4.97
C VAL A 204 7.80 -19.62 -3.76
N GLY A 205 8.91 -19.30 -3.10
CA GLY A 205 9.33 -19.96 -1.87
C GLY A 205 8.28 -19.86 -0.76
N PHE A 206 7.76 -18.66 -0.50
CA PHE A 206 6.71 -18.45 0.50
C PHE A 206 5.42 -19.20 0.16
N ALA A 207 4.98 -19.16 -1.10
CA ALA A 207 3.79 -19.87 -1.56
C ALA A 207 3.95 -21.38 -1.36
N THR A 208 5.09 -21.94 -1.74
CA THR A 208 5.41 -23.34 -1.58
C THR A 208 5.38 -23.75 -0.10
N ILE A 209 6.04 -23.01 0.77
CA ILE A 209 6.07 -23.32 2.20
C ILE A 209 4.67 -23.18 2.82
N CYS A 210 3.84 -22.21 2.37
CA CYS A 210 2.47 -22.04 2.85
C CYS A 210 1.56 -23.23 2.52
N VAL A 211 1.86 -24.01 1.48
CA VAL A 211 1.15 -25.25 1.18
C VAL A 211 1.37 -26.30 2.29
N PHE A 212 2.56 -26.37 2.88
CA PHE A 212 2.92 -27.33 3.93
C PHE A 212 2.70 -26.79 5.34
N MET A 213 2.88 -25.48 5.55
CA MET A 213 2.86 -24.84 6.86
C MET A 213 1.79 -23.74 6.94
N TYR A 214 0.92 -23.81 7.95
CA TYR A 214 -0.15 -22.85 8.15
C TYR A 214 0.40 -21.45 8.40
N ARG A 215 0.03 -20.48 7.52
CA ARG A 215 0.36 -19.05 7.61
C ARG A 215 1.85 -18.77 7.84
N PHE A 216 2.73 -19.41 7.08
CA PHE A 216 4.19 -19.30 7.21
C PHE A 216 4.67 -17.84 7.30
N PHE A 217 4.30 -17.02 6.30
CA PHE A 217 4.73 -15.63 6.26
C PHE A 217 4.24 -14.84 7.49
N CYS A 218 2.97 -15.00 7.89
CA CYS A 218 2.40 -14.31 9.04
C CYS A 218 3.03 -14.74 10.37
N ARG A 219 3.54 -15.98 10.48
CA ARG A 219 4.15 -16.52 11.70
C ARG A 219 5.58 -16.04 11.89
N PHE A 220 6.37 -15.98 10.81
CA PHE A 220 7.82 -15.85 10.93
C PHE A 220 8.37 -14.55 10.34
N ILE A 221 7.68 -13.93 9.39
CA ILE A 221 8.26 -12.86 8.55
C ILE A 221 7.50 -11.55 8.69
N CYS A 222 6.18 -11.56 8.83
CA CYS A 222 5.34 -10.36 8.75
C CYS A 222 5.55 -9.37 9.91
N PRO A 223 6.13 -8.18 9.69
CA PRO A 223 6.35 -7.18 10.74
C PRO A 223 5.04 -6.58 11.27
N LEU A 224 4.00 -6.44 10.41
CA LEU A 224 2.68 -5.97 10.82
C LEU A 224 2.04 -6.93 11.83
N GLY A 225 2.27 -8.26 11.64
CA GLY A 225 1.86 -9.28 12.60
C GLY A 225 2.62 -9.19 13.93
N ALA A 226 3.87 -8.69 13.93
CA ALA A 226 4.63 -8.42 15.15
C ALA A 226 4.05 -7.21 15.88
N LEU A 227 3.78 -6.10 15.18
CA LEU A 227 3.17 -4.88 15.73
C LEU A 227 1.82 -5.17 16.40
N TYR A 228 0.88 -5.78 15.69
CA TYR A 228 -0.41 -6.13 16.28
C TYR A 228 -0.32 -7.22 17.35
N GLY A 229 0.72 -8.05 17.30
CA GLY A 229 1.02 -9.03 18.34
C GLY A 229 1.31 -8.37 19.69
N PHE A 230 2.05 -7.28 19.68
CA PHE A 230 2.34 -6.48 20.88
C PHE A 230 1.04 -6.00 21.54
N PHE A 231 0.10 -5.47 20.75
CA PHE A 231 -1.19 -4.96 21.26
C PHE A 231 -2.18 -6.07 21.66
N ASN A 232 -2.01 -7.31 21.17
CA ASN A 232 -3.01 -8.36 21.30
C ASN A 232 -3.40 -8.66 22.75
N ARG A 233 -2.47 -8.46 23.71
CA ARG A 233 -2.72 -8.64 25.13
C ARG A 233 -3.67 -7.58 25.69
N PHE A 234 -3.60 -6.36 25.17
CA PHE A 234 -4.33 -5.17 25.66
C PHE A 234 -5.53 -4.84 24.80
N SER A 235 -5.70 -5.49 23.65
CA SER A 235 -6.77 -5.17 22.70
C SER A 235 -8.15 -5.33 23.29
N PHE A 236 -9.04 -4.42 22.93
CA PHE A 236 -10.45 -4.42 23.36
C PHE A 236 -11.16 -5.69 22.91
N LEU A 237 -10.98 -6.06 21.64
CA LEU A 237 -11.52 -7.27 21.05
C LEU A 237 -10.49 -8.39 21.13
N GLY A 238 -10.93 -9.62 21.33
CA GLY A 238 -10.05 -10.78 21.43
C GLY A 238 -10.72 -11.97 22.10
N ILE A 239 -9.94 -13.01 22.29
CA ILE A 239 -10.36 -14.23 22.96
C ILE A 239 -9.69 -14.27 24.34
N THR A 240 -10.45 -14.64 25.35
CA THR A 240 -9.97 -14.79 26.73
C THR A 240 -10.39 -16.12 27.31
N VAL A 241 -9.71 -16.54 28.37
CA VAL A 241 -10.01 -17.76 29.12
C VAL A 241 -10.56 -17.37 30.48
N ASN A 242 -11.73 -17.89 30.82
CA ASN A 242 -12.22 -17.84 32.19
C ASN A 242 -11.49 -18.91 32.99
N GLN A 243 -10.68 -18.50 33.95
CA GLN A 243 -9.86 -19.39 34.77
C GLN A 243 -10.70 -20.30 35.67
N ASP A 244 -11.86 -19.82 36.17
CA ASP A 244 -12.73 -20.61 37.04
C ASP A 244 -13.36 -21.82 36.36
N LYS A 245 -13.54 -21.73 35.03
CA LYS A 245 -14.07 -22.83 34.20
C LYS A 245 -13.00 -23.67 33.52
N CYS A 246 -11.74 -23.23 33.57
CA CYS A 246 -10.66 -23.86 32.85
C CYS A 246 -10.08 -25.05 33.62
N THR A 247 -10.18 -26.25 33.04
CA THR A 247 -9.59 -27.47 33.61
C THR A 247 -8.14 -27.69 33.20
N ASN A 248 -7.49 -26.74 32.54
CA ASN A 248 -6.10 -26.83 32.05
C ASN A 248 -5.79 -28.05 31.19
N CYS A 249 -6.79 -28.59 30.47
CA CYS A 249 -6.65 -29.81 29.66
C CYS A 249 -5.74 -29.67 28.40
N GLY A 250 -5.35 -28.44 28.05
CA GLY A 250 -4.43 -28.13 26.94
C GLY A 250 -4.99 -28.35 25.52
N LEU A 251 -6.24 -28.77 25.33
CA LEU A 251 -6.84 -29.01 24.01
C LEU A 251 -6.84 -27.79 23.10
N CYS A 252 -7.06 -26.59 23.67
CA CYS A 252 -7.04 -25.32 22.95
C CYS A 252 -5.66 -25.03 22.31
N ILE A 253 -4.58 -25.38 23.00
CA ILE A 253 -3.22 -25.23 22.50
C ILE A 253 -2.90 -26.31 21.47
N LYS A 254 -3.38 -27.54 21.68
CA LYS A 254 -3.15 -28.68 20.76
C LYS A 254 -3.81 -28.48 19.41
N VAL A 255 -5.05 -27.95 19.37
CA VAL A 255 -5.77 -27.68 18.11
C VAL A 255 -5.27 -26.44 17.38
N CYS A 256 -4.65 -25.50 18.08
CA CYS A 256 -4.18 -24.25 17.51
C CYS A 256 -3.05 -24.49 16.49
N LYS A 257 -3.22 -23.93 15.29
CA LYS A 257 -2.23 -24.03 14.21
C LYS A 257 -1.11 -22.98 14.29
N MET A 258 -1.30 -21.96 15.17
CA MET A 258 -0.29 -20.93 15.45
C MET A 258 0.63 -21.33 16.62
N ASP A 259 1.78 -20.67 16.78
CA ASP A 259 2.77 -20.96 17.84
C ASP A 259 2.39 -20.37 19.22
N VAL A 260 1.11 -20.41 19.55
CA VAL A 260 0.61 -19.89 20.83
C VAL A 260 1.08 -20.71 22.04
N ARG A 261 1.41 -20.01 23.13
CA ARG A 261 1.70 -20.62 24.43
C ARG A 261 0.44 -20.70 25.31
N LYS A 262 -0.41 -19.68 25.19
CA LYS A 262 -1.72 -19.59 25.84
C LYS A 262 -2.70 -18.91 24.91
N VAL A 263 -3.98 -19.16 25.11
CA VAL A 263 -5.05 -18.49 24.36
C VAL A 263 -4.97 -16.97 24.58
N GLY A 264 -5.00 -16.20 23.50
CA GLY A 264 -4.94 -14.74 23.56
C GLY A 264 -3.54 -14.15 23.72
N ASP A 265 -2.46 -14.95 23.58
CA ASP A 265 -1.09 -14.43 23.60
C ASP A 265 -0.75 -13.65 22.31
N HIS A 266 0.50 -13.14 22.23
CA HIS A 266 0.97 -12.32 21.12
C HIS A 266 0.95 -13.05 19.76
N GLU A 267 0.96 -14.39 19.72
CA GLU A 267 0.85 -15.18 18.49
C GLU A 267 -0.60 -15.55 18.14
N CYS A 268 -1.56 -15.29 19.02
CA CYS A 268 -2.96 -15.63 18.80
C CYS A 268 -3.62 -14.68 17.79
N ILE A 269 -4.10 -15.22 16.66
CA ILE A 269 -4.84 -14.44 15.63
C ILE A 269 -6.34 -14.35 15.93
N ASN A 270 -6.77 -14.73 17.12
CA ASN A 270 -8.16 -14.69 17.58
C ASN A 270 -9.17 -15.39 16.63
N CYS A 271 -8.77 -16.47 15.95
CA CYS A 271 -9.61 -17.13 14.93
C CYS A 271 -10.84 -17.85 15.50
N GLY A 272 -10.85 -18.17 16.81
CA GLY A 272 -11.97 -18.82 17.49
C GLY A 272 -11.99 -20.36 17.39
N GLU A 273 -11.04 -21.01 16.70
CA GLU A 273 -11.01 -22.49 16.59
C GLU A 273 -10.90 -23.17 17.96
N CYS A 274 -10.26 -22.55 18.95
CA CYS A 274 -10.15 -23.08 20.30
C CYS A 274 -11.47 -23.05 21.10
N ILE A 275 -12.40 -22.16 20.75
CA ILE A 275 -13.71 -22.05 21.41
C ILE A 275 -14.53 -23.32 21.15
N SER A 276 -14.51 -23.84 19.93
CA SER A 276 -15.32 -25.00 19.54
C SER A 276 -14.86 -26.33 20.16
N VAL A 277 -13.62 -26.38 20.66
CA VAL A 277 -13.07 -27.62 21.29
C VAL A 277 -13.04 -27.54 22.81
N CYS A 278 -13.42 -26.41 23.40
CA CYS A 278 -13.43 -26.22 24.85
C CYS A 278 -14.70 -26.83 25.44
N LYS A 279 -14.57 -28.00 26.09
CA LYS A 279 -15.70 -28.73 26.69
C LYS A 279 -16.37 -27.97 27.85
N THR A 280 -15.60 -27.16 28.56
CA THR A 280 -16.07 -26.39 29.74
C THR A 280 -16.54 -24.98 29.38
N GLU A 281 -16.56 -24.64 28.10
CA GLU A 281 -16.89 -23.27 27.60
C GLU A 281 -16.09 -22.16 28.30
N ALA A 282 -14.87 -22.48 28.76
CA ALA A 282 -14.01 -21.53 29.44
C ALA A 282 -13.44 -20.46 28.51
N ILE A 283 -13.47 -20.68 27.17
CA ILE A 283 -12.90 -19.78 26.17
C ILE A 283 -14.02 -18.96 25.55
N VAL A 284 -13.94 -17.63 25.71
CA VAL A 284 -14.97 -16.70 25.25
C VAL A 284 -14.37 -15.49 24.57
N TRP A 285 -15.18 -14.78 23.75
CA TRP A 285 -14.80 -13.47 23.24
C TRP A 285 -14.81 -12.43 24.35
N ARG A 286 -13.84 -11.55 24.43
CA ARG A 286 -13.81 -10.41 25.35
C ARG A 286 -15.08 -9.58 25.16
N GLY A 287 -15.67 -9.09 26.26
CA GLY A 287 -16.91 -8.31 26.25
C GLY A 287 -18.22 -9.12 26.11
N LYS A 288 -18.17 -10.42 25.86
CA LYS A 288 -19.34 -11.27 26.04
C LYS A 288 -19.55 -11.59 27.50
N LYS A 289 -20.71 -11.20 28.07
CA LYS A 289 -21.16 -11.74 29.37
C LYS A 289 -21.23 -13.26 29.23
N PRO A 290 -20.74 -14.05 30.21
CA PRO A 290 -20.86 -15.49 30.17
C PRO A 290 -22.36 -15.83 30.08
N THR A 291 -22.76 -16.50 29.03
CA THR A 291 -24.07 -17.14 28.96
C THR A 291 -24.09 -18.20 30.06
N LEU A 292 -25.06 -18.11 30.96
CA LEU A 292 -25.29 -19.15 31.97
C LEU A 292 -25.31 -20.50 31.24
N ALA A 293 -24.52 -21.46 31.71
CA ALA A 293 -24.44 -22.77 31.12
C ALA A 293 -25.82 -23.39 31.05
N ALA A 294 -26.11 -24.15 29.98
CA ALA A 294 -27.41 -24.79 29.79
C ALA A 294 -27.85 -25.62 31.03
N SER A 295 -26.88 -26.19 31.76
CA SER A 295 -27.12 -26.88 33.03
C SER A 295 -27.67 -25.97 34.14
N GLN A 296 -27.27 -24.66 34.15
CA GLN A 296 -27.83 -23.71 35.13
C GLN A 296 -29.21 -23.20 34.73
N ILE A 297 -29.52 -23.22 33.46
CA ILE A 297 -30.87 -22.93 32.95
C ILE A 297 -31.80 -24.10 33.28
N GLU A 298 -31.33 -25.35 33.13
CA GLU A 298 -32.09 -26.55 33.51
C GLU A 298 -32.31 -26.62 35.05
N THR A 299 -31.29 -26.24 35.87
CA THR A 299 -31.43 -26.23 37.33
C THR A 299 -32.43 -25.13 37.76
N LYS A 300 -32.33 -23.92 37.22
CA LYS A 300 -33.32 -22.88 37.42
C LYS A 300 -34.68 -23.21 36.89
N ALA A 301 -34.77 -23.89 35.74
CA ALA A 301 -36.03 -24.36 35.19
C ALA A 301 -36.69 -25.47 36.02
N LYS A 302 -35.88 -26.35 36.65
CA LYS A 302 -36.33 -27.32 37.67
C LYS A 302 -36.81 -26.66 38.96
N GLU A 303 -36.05 -25.68 39.48
CA GLU A 303 -36.48 -24.91 40.65
C GLU A 303 -37.75 -24.12 40.40
N VAL A 304 -37.90 -23.52 39.22
CA VAL A 304 -39.13 -22.82 38.81
C VAL A 304 -40.29 -23.81 38.59
N LYS A 305 -40.07 -25.03 38.09
CA LYS A 305 -41.12 -26.04 37.98
C LYS A 305 -41.59 -26.58 39.34
N ILE A 306 -40.69 -26.78 40.29
CA ILE A 306 -41.04 -27.19 41.65
C ILE A 306 -41.86 -26.12 42.38
N ASN A 307 -41.62 -24.83 42.11
CA ASN A 307 -42.42 -23.73 42.65
C ASN A 307 -43.78 -23.50 41.94
N ILE A 308 -43.95 -24.05 40.72
CA ILE A 308 -45.22 -23.92 39.97
C ILE A 308 -46.20 -25.04 40.35
N GLU A 309 -45.73 -26.21 40.74
CA GLU A 309 -46.58 -27.33 41.17
C GLU A 309 -47.32 -27.04 42.52
N ASN A 310 -46.90 -25.99 43.26
CA ASN A 310 -47.47 -25.62 44.52
C ASN A 310 -48.45 -24.42 44.48
N ASN A 311 -48.75 -23.87 43.30
CA ASN A 311 -49.72 -22.79 43.15
C ASN A 311 -50.52 -22.92 41.84
N GLU A 312 -51.82 -23.16 41.98
CA GLU A 312 -52.77 -23.21 40.91
C GLU A 312 -52.92 -21.89 40.15
N ALA A 313 -53.01 -22.02 38.85
CA ALA A 313 -53.62 -21.08 37.90
C ALA A 313 -53.09 -19.67 37.78
N ILE A 314 -52.14 -19.50 36.83
CA ILE A 314 -52.02 -18.25 36.08
C ILE A 314 -51.90 -18.60 34.59
N ASN A 315 -52.86 -18.10 33.84
CA ASN A 315 -53.02 -18.26 32.41
C ASN A 315 -51.76 -17.83 31.63
N GLU A 316 -51.41 -18.67 30.65
CA GLU A 316 -50.37 -18.45 29.64
C GLU A 316 -50.58 -17.14 28.87
N ILE A 317 -49.65 -16.23 29.06
CA ILE A 317 -49.25 -15.27 28.02
C ILE A 317 -47.77 -15.47 27.78
N THR A 318 -47.39 -16.43 26.96
CA THR A 318 -46.05 -16.52 26.40
C THR A 318 -45.96 -15.48 25.30
N PRO A 319 -45.12 -14.43 25.47
CA PRO A 319 -44.86 -13.53 24.37
C PRO A 319 -44.05 -14.32 23.33
N LYS A 320 -44.64 -14.53 22.12
CA LYS A 320 -43.91 -15.01 20.95
C LYS A 320 -42.66 -14.14 20.80
N LYS A 321 -41.50 -14.68 21.18
CA LYS A 321 -40.20 -14.05 20.87
C LYS A 321 -40.16 -13.91 19.34
N LYS A 322 -40.44 -12.72 18.83
CA LYS A 322 -40.17 -12.35 17.45
C LYS A 322 -38.72 -12.69 17.15
N ASP A 323 -38.50 -13.54 16.14
CA ASP A 323 -37.16 -13.99 15.74
C ASP A 323 -36.41 -12.85 15.05
N TYR A 324 -35.92 -11.90 15.87
CA TYR A 324 -35.10 -10.77 15.42
C TYR A 324 -33.75 -11.17 14.85
N THR A 325 -33.37 -12.45 14.94
CA THR A 325 -32.07 -12.94 14.45
C THR A 325 -31.99 -12.97 12.95
N LYS A 326 -33.10 -13.31 12.25
CA LYS A 326 -33.14 -13.26 10.78
C LYS A 326 -33.13 -11.82 10.24
N ALA A 327 -33.94 -10.94 10.83
CA ALA A 327 -33.98 -9.53 10.45
C ALA A 327 -32.61 -8.85 10.65
N LYS A 328 -31.98 -9.02 11.83
CA LYS A 328 -30.61 -8.49 12.09
C LYS A 328 -29.56 -9.01 11.11
N LYS A 329 -29.63 -10.28 10.70
CA LYS A 329 -28.71 -10.84 9.69
C LYS A 329 -28.92 -10.22 8.31
N ILE A 330 -30.19 -10.07 7.89
CA ILE A 330 -30.53 -9.43 6.61
C ILE A 330 -30.03 -7.98 6.61
N THR A 331 -30.32 -7.21 7.66
CA THR A 331 -29.85 -5.82 7.80
C THR A 331 -28.33 -5.72 7.74
N LEU A 332 -27.60 -6.61 8.42
CA LEU A 332 -26.13 -6.61 8.41
C LEU A 332 -25.58 -6.93 7.01
N ILE A 333 -26.17 -7.90 6.31
CA ILE A 333 -25.78 -8.26 4.93
C ILE A 333 -26.07 -7.09 3.99
N SER A 334 -27.27 -6.48 4.07
CA SER A 334 -27.65 -5.34 3.24
C SER A 334 -26.70 -4.15 3.46
N LEU A 335 -26.37 -3.83 4.72
CA LEU A 335 -25.42 -2.77 5.05
C LEU A 335 -24.02 -3.06 4.51
N ALA A 336 -23.54 -4.29 4.64
CA ALA A 336 -22.26 -4.71 4.09
C ALA A 336 -22.23 -4.63 2.55
N THR A 337 -23.31 -5.02 1.88
CA THR A 337 -23.45 -4.92 0.41
C THR A 337 -23.48 -3.46 -0.04
N LEU A 338 -24.21 -2.60 0.66
CA LEU A 338 -24.25 -1.17 0.39
C LEU A 338 -22.90 -0.50 0.59
N LEU A 339 -22.17 -0.87 1.64
CA LEU A 339 -20.82 -0.36 1.88
C LEU A 339 -19.87 -0.76 0.75
N LEU A 340 -19.91 -2.03 0.31
CA LEU A 340 -19.06 -2.50 -0.78
C LEU A 340 -19.43 -1.82 -2.11
N ALA A 341 -20.73 -1.69 -2.42
CA ALA A 341 -21.20 -0.99 -3.61
C ALA A 341 -20.84 0.50 -3.56
N GLY A 342 -21.01 1.15 -2.41
CA GLY A 342 -20.65 2.55 -2.20
C GLY A 342 -19.15 2.80 -2.39
N THR A 343 -18.28 1.95 -1.84
CA THR A 343 -16.83 2.07 -2.04
C THR A 343 -16.43 1.80 -3.49
N TYR A 344 -17.10 0.86 -4.17
CA TYR A 344 -16.87 0.62 -5.58
C TYR A 344 -17.25 1.85 -6.44
N VAL A 345 -18.43 2.43 -6.21
CA VAL A 345 -18.87 3.66 -6.92
C VAL A 345 -17.94 4.82 -6.61
N TYR A 346 -17.58 5.01 -5.34
CA TYR A 346 -16.66 6.06 -4.94
C TYR A 346 -15.33 5.93 -5.68
N ALA A 347 -14.70 4.77 -5.66
CA ALA A 347 -13.37 4.56 -6.22
C ALA A 347 -13.31 4.56 -7.76
N ASN A 348 -14.42 4.25 -8.45
CA ASN A 348 -14.40 4.14 -9.93
C ASN A 348 -15.19 5.23 -10.66
N VAL A 349 -16.07 5.93 -9.94
CA VAL A 349 -16.98 6.94 -10.55
C VAL A 349 -16.77 8.33 -9.95
N ILE A 350 -16.74 8.45 -8.61
CA ILE A 350 -16.71 9.74 -7.91
C ILE A 350 -15.26 10.23 -7.77
N ASP A 351 -14.42 9.42 -7.15
CA ASP A 351 -13.00 9.74 -6.95
C ASP A 351 -12.23 9.38 -8.22
N LYS A 352 -12.29 10.26 -9.21
CA LYS A 352 -11.53 10.11 -10.46
C LYS A 352 -10.03 10.26 -10.23
N GLY A 353 -9.60 10.45 -8.96
CA GLY A 353 -8.26 10.86 -8.61
C GLY A 353 -8.04 12.21 -9.28
N THR A 354 -8.47 13.30 -8.65
CA THR A 354 -7.92 14.61 -8.99
C THR A 354 -6.41 14.41 -8.93
N GLU A 355 -5.76 14.46 -10.06
CA GLU A 355 -4.31 14.54 -10.12
C GLU A 355 -3.95 15.77 -9.28
N ARG A 356 -3.64 15.57 -8.02
CA ARG A 356 -2.87 16.55 -7.29
C ARG A 356 -1.51 16.47 -7.92
N VAL A 357 -1.30 17.32 -8.92
CA VAL A 357 0.00 17.50 -9.54
C VAL A 357 0.88 18.01 -8.42
N GLN A 358 1.71 17.12 -7.87
CA GLN A 358 2.70 17.51 -6.88
C GLN A 358 3.75 18.34 -7.59
N THR A 359 4.19 19.42 -6.98
CA THR A 359 5.41 20.10 -7.41
C THR A 359 6.58 19.20 -7.09
N GLY A 360 7.38 18.85 -8.09
CA GLY A 360 8.45 17.87 -7.94
C GLY A 360 9.33 17.77 -9.19
N ASN A 361 10.05 16.67 -9.29
CA ASN A 361 11.07 16.47 -10.32
C ASN A 361 10.87 15.19 -11.16
N ASN A 362 9.74 14.51 -11.01
CA ASN A 362 9.44 13.32 -11.79
C ASN A 362 8.51 13.65 -12.96
N ILE A 363 8.50 12.80 -13.97
CA ILE A 363 7.51 12.89 -15.05
C ILE A 363 6.11 12.77 -14.44
N GLY A 364 5.24 13.74 -14.75
CA GLY A 364 3.90 13.90 -14.19
C GLY A 364 3.83 14.85 -12.98
N ASP A 365 4.95 15.34 -12.45
CA ASP A 365 4.97 16.38 -11.42
C ASP A 365 4.91 17.77 -12.08
N LYS A 366 4.36 18.74 -11.36
CA LYS A 366 4.44 20.15 -11.77
C LYS A 366 5.86 20.68 -11.51
N CYS A 367 6.43 21.34 -12.50
CA CYS A 367 7.74 21.96 -12.35
C CYS A 367 7.72 23.02 -11.24
N PRO A 368 8.72 23.09 -10.35
CA PRO A 368 8.87 24.17 -9.39
C PRO A 368 8.92 25.54 -10.10
N ASP A 369 8.19 26.51 -9.56
CA ASP A 369 8.11 27.86 -10.13
C ASP A 369 9.13 28.76 -9.43
N ILE A 370 10.34 28.83 -9.99
CA ILE A 370 11.46 29.62 -9.48
C ILE A 370 11.69 30.76 -10.45
N GLU A 371 11.92 31.95 -9.93
CA GLU A 371 12.25 33.16 -10.70
C GLU A 371 13.76 33.22 -10.97
N LEU A 372 14.15 33.30 -12.24
CA LEU A 372 15.52 33.34 -12.69
C LEU A 372 15.78 34.57 -13.57
N ASP A 373 16.88 35.26 -13.32
CA ASP A 373 17.31 36.41 -14.14
C ASP A 373 17.82 35.94 -15.52
N LEU A 374 17.48 36.69 -16.57
CA LEU A 374 17.94 36.41 -17.93
C LEU A 374 19.26 37.14 -18.23
N TYR A 375 20.14 36.48 -18.98
CA TYR A 375 21.41 37.03 -19.42
C TYR A 375 21.33 37.81 -20.73
N ASN A 376 20.44 37.40 -21.65
CA ASN A 376 20.43 37.93 -23.01
C ASN A 376 19.37 39.01 -23.26
N ARG A 377 18.54 39.30 -22.28
CA ARG A 377 17.56 40.40 -22.29
C ARG A 377 17.17 40.81 -20.88
N ASP A 378 16.60 42.02 -20.75
CA ASP A 378 16.03 42.44 -19.48
C ASP A 378 14.78 41.61 -19.13
N GLY A 379 14.71 41.17 -17.89
CA GLY A 379 13.57 40.40 -17.36
C GLY A 379 13.97 39.12 -16.66
N THR A 380 12.95 38.38 -16.25
CA THR A 380 13.09 37.13 -15.51
C THR A 380 12.32 36.00 -16.21
N PHE A 381 12.73 34.77 -15.96
CA PHE A 381 12.01 33.57 -16.38
C PHE A 381 11.27 32.96 -15.18
N LYS A 382 10.01 32.63 -15.39
CA LYS A 382 9.21 31.77 -14.53
C LYS A 382 8.43 30.76 -15.38
N VAL A 383 8.21 29.57 -14.86
CA VAL A 383 7.35 28.57 -15.52
C VAL A 383 5.91 29.08 -15.60
N SER A 384 5.41 29.74 -14.54
CA SER A 384 4.05 30.30 -14.47
C SER A 384 3.77 31.33 -15.54
N ASP A 385 4.76 32.13 -15.97
CA ASP A 385 4.61 33.15 -16.97
C ASP A 385 4.51 32.61 -18.41
N ASN A 386 4.84 31.32 -18.56
CA ASN A 386 4.86 30.62 -19.84
C ASN A 386 3.80 29.48 -19.91
N LEU A 387 2.83 29.45 -18.99
CA LEU A 387 1.70 28.53 -19.09
C LEU A 387 0.90 28.78 -20.37
N GLY A 388 0.39 27.69 -20.96
CA GLY A 388 -0.23 27.71 -22.29
C GLY A 388 0.75 27.48 -23.43
N LYS A 389 2.04 27.24 -23.13
CA LYS A 389 3.08 26.83 -24.09
C LYS A 389 3.80 25.61 -23.59
N VAL A 390 4.34 24.83 -24.50
CA VAL A 390 5.30 23.78 -24.14
C VAL A 390 6.61 24.46 -23.75
N VAL A 391 7.09 24.20 -22.51
CA VAL A 391 8.32 24.81 -21.99
C VAL A 391 9.46 23.79 -22.01
N VAL A 392 10.56 24.15 -22.68
CA VAL A 392 11.79 23.36 -22.72
C VAL A 392 12.84 24.00 -21.82
N ILE A 393 13.26 23.30 -20.79
CA ILE A 393 14.30 23.73 -19.85
C ILE A 393 15.54 22.87 -20.10
N ASN A 394 16.65 23.49 -20.50
CA ASN A 394 17.94 22.84 -20.66
C ASN A 394 18.95 23.41 -19.66
N PHE A 395 19.54 22.55 -18.85
CA PHE A 395 20.65 22.91 -17.95
C PHE A 395 21.98 22.71 -18.64
N TRP A 396 22.81 23.76 -18.66
CA TRP A 396 24.09 23.77 -19.33
C TRP A 396 25.16 24.50 -18.54
N ALA A 397 26.41 24.46 -19.00
CA ALA A 397 27.50 25.28 -18.48
C ALA A 397 28.50 25.63 -19.60
N THR A 398 29.23 26.72 -19.44
CA THR A 398 30.22 27.23 -20.42
C THR A 398 31.33 26.24 -20.71
N TYR A 399 31.72 25.41 -19.74
CA TYR A 399 32.73 24.36 -19.88
C TYR A 399 32.18 23.00 -20.35
N CYS A 400 30.87 22.87 -20.51
CA CYS A 400 30.23 21.63 -20.93
C CYS A 400 30.21 21.52 -22.47
N GLY A 401 31.17 20.84 -23.04
CA GLY A 401 31.27 20.65 -24.50
C GLY A 401 30.01 20.07 -25.14
N PRO A 402 29.44 18.95 -24.63
CA PRO A 402 28.19 18.39 -25.14
C PRO A 402 27.02 19.37 -25.09
N CYS A 403 26.92 20.19 -24.02
CA CYS A 403 25.84 21.18 -23.88
C CYS A 403 25.91 22.23 -24.99
N ILE A 404 27.09 22.75 -25.29
CA ILE A 404 27.28 23.76 -26.33
C ILE A 404 26.94 23.19 -27.72
N LEU A 405 27.21 21.92 -27.96
CA LEU A 405 26.89 21.24 -29.21
C LEU A 405 25.40 21.03 -29.44
N GLU A 406 24.58 20.98 -28.39
CA GLU A 406 23.12 20.80 -28.53
C GLU A 406 22.35 22.13 -28.56
N LEU A 407 22.92 23.26 -28.11
CA LEU A 407 22.25 24.56 -28.14
C LEU A 407 21.65 24.94 -29.51
N PRO A 408 22.30 24.66 -30.65
CA PRO A 408 21.68 24.90 -31.97
C PRO A 408 20.37 24.18 -32.19
N HIS A 409 20.20 22.96 -31.63
CA HIS A 409 18.97 22.19 -31.75
C HIS A 409 17.80 22.90 -31.02
N PHE A 410 18.05 23.45 -29.87
CA PHE A 410 17.06 24.21 -29.09
C PHE A 410 16.65 25.50 -29.81
N ASP A 411 17.62 26.22 -30.41
CA ASP A 411 17.38 27.43 -31.17
C ASP A 411 16.54 27.14 -32.44
N GLU A 412 16.81 26.02 -33.11
CA GLU A 412 16.03 25.59 -34.27
C GLU A 412 14.59 25.24 -33.89
N ILE A 413 14.39 24.58 -32.72
CA ILE A 413 13.06 24.30 -32.16
C ILE A 413 12.31 25.59 -31.86
N GLN A 414 12.95 26.56 -31.18
CA GLN A 414 12.32 27.84 -30.88
C GLN A 414 11.87 28.56 -32.15
N LYS A 415 12.72 28.59 -33.17
CA LYS A 415 12.39 29.20 -34.48
C LYS A 415 11.26 28.50 -35.21
N LYS A 416 11.19 27.17 -35.07
CA LYS A 416 10.19 26.34 -35.76
C LYS A 416 8.79 26.48 -35.14
N TYR A 417 8.70 26.38 -33.81
CA TYR A 417 7.41 26.36 -33.10
C TYR A 417 7.01 27.74 -32.56
N GLN A 418 7.87 28.73 -32.64
CA GLN A 418 7.62 30.17 -32.28
C GLN A 418 6.84 30.30 -30.95
N ASP A 419 5.53 30.66 -31.06
CA ASP A 419 4.69 30.94 -29.89
C ASP A 419 4.16 29.72 -29.16
N GLU A 420 4.23 28.52 -29.76
CA GLU A 420 3.73 27.28 -29.15
C GLU A 420 4.74 26.68 -28.17
N VAL A 421 6.04 26.95 -28.36
CA VAL A 421 7.13 26.42 -27.54
C VAL A 421 7.97 27.58 -27.01
N TYR A 422 8.34 27.49 -25.75
CA TYR A 422 9.27 28.40 -25.12
C TYR A 422 10.51 27.64 -24.64
N VAL A 423 11.68 28.05 -25.06
CA VAL A 423 12.94 27.39 -24.74
C VAL A 423 13.82 28.29 -23.86
N VAL A 424 14.27 27.79 -22.75
CA VAL A 424 15.23 28.44 -21.86
C VAL A 424 16.42 27.53 -21.55
N ALA A 425 17.61 28.06 -21.73
CA ALA A 425 18.87 27.42 -21.35
C ALA A 425 19.38 28.04 -20.05
N ILE A 426 19.35 27.24 -18.95
CA ILE A 426 19.71 27.70 -17.60
C ILE A 426 21.12 27.29 -17.29
N HIS A 427 22.00 28.25 -17.00
CA HIS A 427 23.36 28.01 -16.60
C HIS A 427 23.40 27.55 -15.13
N SER A 428 23.79 26.30 -14.89
CA SER A 428 23.65 25.65 -13.57
C SER A 428 24.90 25.75 -12.69
N ASN A 429 25.86 26.63 -12.99
CA ASN A 429 27.05 26.82 -12.16
C ASN A 429 27.23 28.27 -11.77
N VAL A 430 27.11 28.55 -10.48
CA VAL A 430 27.25 29.88 -9.87
C VAL A 430 28.69 30.38 -9.80
N ILE A 431 29.70 29.51 -10.03
CA ILE A 431 31.10 29.81 -9.83
C ILE A 431 31.76 30.35 -11.10
N ASP A 432 31.12 30.24 -12.25
CA ASP A 432 31.72 30.63 -13.51
C ASP A 432 31.60 32.14 -13.71
N GLN A 433 32.70 32.81 -13.71
CA GLN A 433 32.81 34.25 -13.97
C GLN A 433 32.67 34.47 -15.48
N ASP A 434 31.81 35.41 -15.91
CA ASP A 434 31.61 35.83 -17.29
C ASP A 434 30.61 34.98 -18.15
N VAL A 435 29.64 34.30 -17.57
CA VAL A 435 28.58 33.64 -18.36
C VAL A 435 27.81 34.67 -19.20
N GLU A 436 27.51 35.81 -18.66
CA GLU A 436 26.85 36.91 -19.36
C GLU A 436 27.68 37.40 -20.57
N ALA A 437 28.96 37.60 -20.39
CA ALA A 437 29.87 37.93 -21.49
C ALA A 437 29.93 36.84 -22.56
N PHE A 438 29.96 35.57 -22.15
CA PHE A 438 29.96 34.41 -23.05
C PHE A 438 28.66 34.38 -23.88
N VAL A 439 27.49 34.55 -23.25
CA VAL A 439 26.18 34.56 -23.91
C VAL A 439 26.11 35.74 -24.87
N ASN A 440 26.48 36.97 -24.45
CA ASN A 440 26.38 38.19 -25.25
C ASN A 440 27.37 38.22 -26.43
N GLN A 441 28.53 37.52 -26.33
CA GLN A 441 29.51 37.48 -27.39
C GLN A 441 29.32 36.31 -28.36
N ARG A 442 29.05 35.07 -27.84
CA ARG A 442 29.04 33.85 -28.64
C ARG A 442 27.65 33.36 -28.98
N LEU A 443 26.62 33.64 -28.17
CA LEU A 443 25.27 33.12 -28.30
C LEU A 443 24.26 34.23 -28.65
N LYS A 444 24.73 35.44 -28.97
CA LYS A 444 23.91 36.62 -29.30
C LYS A 444 22.88 36.39 -30.39
N ASN A 445 23.15 35.50 -31.35
CA ASN A 445 22.29 35.24 -32.49
C ASN A 445 21.20 34.18 -32.23
N TYR A 446 21.20 33.58 -31.04
CA TYR A 446 20.20 32.60 -30.65
C TYR A 446 18.89 33.28 -30.24
N THR A 447 17.77 32.63 -30.55
CA THR A 447 16.42 33.16 -30.24
C THR A 447 15.88 32.62 -28.91
N ILE A 448 16.57 31.62 -28.33
CA ILE A 448 16.24 31.09 -27.00
C ILE A 448 16.71 32.03 -25.88
N ASP A 449 16.08 31.88 -24.73
CA ASP A 449 16.49 32.64 -23.56
C ASP A 449 17.59 31.90 -22.78
N PHE A 450 18.49 32.68 -22.21
CA PHE A 450 19.55 32.22 -21.35
C PHE A 450 19.36 32.79 -19.94
N ALA A 451 19.22 31.91 -18.95
CA ALA A 451 19.00 32.29 -17.55
C ALA A 451 20.12 31.83 -16.65
N GLN A 452 20.27 32.53 -15.53
CA GLN A 452 21.14 32.12 -14.42
C GLN A 452 20.35 31.33 -13.41
N ASP A 453 20.87 30.17 -12.98
CA ASP A 453 20.28 29.46 -11.85
C ASP A 453 20.53 30.20 -10.54
N ALA A 454 19.57 30.12 -9.61
CA ALA A 454 19.67 30.82 -8.35
C ALA A 454 20.75 30.21 -7.45
N ALA A 455 21.48 31.06 -6.72
CA ALA A 455 22.51 30.61 -5.77
C ALA A 455 21.91 29.89 -4.54
N GLU A 456 20.69 30.30 -4.15
CA GLU A 456 19.89 29.68 -3.09
C GLU A 456 18.61 29.12 -3.70
N ASN A 457 18.29 27.86 -3.43
CA ASN A 457 17.16 27.14 -4.05
C ASN A 457 17.28 27.02 -5.56
N ASP A 458 18.44 26.58 -6.04
CA ASP A 458 18.67 26.43 -7.46
C ASP A 458 17.67 25.45 -8.10
N LEU A 459 17.22 25.75 -9.32
CA LEU A 459 16.24 24.95 -10.02
C LEU A 459 16.84 23.60 -10.44
N TYR A 460 18.12 23.55 -10.78
CA TYR A 460 18.81 22.32 -11.14
C TYR A 460 18.77 21.27 -10.04
N THR A 461 19.16 21.63 -8.82
CA THR A 461 19.13 20.69 -7.66
C THR A 461 17.69 20.36 -7.27
N THR A 462 16.78 21.35 -7.31
CA THR A 462 15.35 21.16 -7.01
C THR A 462 14.71 20.18 -7.97
N LEU A 463 15.10 20.20 -9.24
CA LEU A 463 14.67 19.22 -10.26
C LEU A 463 15.45 17.88 -10.19
N GLY A 464 16.25 17.69 -9.14
CA GLY A 464 17.00 16.45 -8.88
C GLY A 464 18.26 16.30 -9.73
N GLY A 465 18.84 17.41 -10.20
CA GLY A 465 20.12 17.45 -10.86
C GLY A 465 21.25 17.24 -9.85
N THR A 466 21.77 16.02 -9.81
CA THR A 466 22.96 15.65 -8.98
C THR A 466 24.07 15.08 -9.83
N GLY A 467 23.90 15.09 -11.16
CA GLY A 467 24.76 14.43 -12.13
C GLY A 467 25.49 15.38 -13.07
N PRO A 468 26.11 14.83 -14.11
CA PRO A 468 26.74 15.63 -15.15
C PRO A 468 25.71 16.35 -16.01
N LEU A 469 26.12 17.48 -16.60
CA LEU A 469 25.39 18.21 -17.64
C LEU A 469 25.65 17.55 -19.02
N PRO A 470 24.72 17.73 -20.00
CA PRO A 470 23.47 18.48 -19.94
C PRO A 470 22.30 17.71 -19.29
N MET A 471 21.24 18.44 -18.92
CA MET A 471 19.98 17.88 -18.45
C MET A 471 18.81 18.66 -19.04
N THR A 472 17.87 17.97 -19.69
CA THR A 472 16.74 18.60 -20.38
C THR A 472 15.41 18.12 -19.81
N PHE A 473 14.48 19.06 -19.61
CA PHE A 473 13.08 18.82 -19.28
C PHE A 473 12.19 19.40 -20.36
N ILE A 474 11.06 18.74 -20.63
CA ILE A 474 10.00 19.27 -21.46
C ILE A 474 8.73 19.25 -20.64
N LEU A 475 8.11 20.42 -20.51
CA LEU A 475 6.87 20.65 -19.77
C LEU A 475 5.73 20.84 -20.77
N ASP A 476 4.52 20.40 -20.40
CA ASP A 476 3.32 20.73 -21.17
C ASP A 476 2.79 22.14 -20.85
N GLU A 477 1.66 22.50 -21.45
CA GLU A 477 0.99 23.78 -21.33
C GLU A 477 0.56 24.14 -19.89
N ASP A 478 0.41 23.12 -19.02
CA ASP A 478 0.07 23.26 -17.60
C ASP A 478 1.31 23.33 -16.68
N GLY A 479 2.51 23.22 -17.25
CA GLY A 479 3.80 23.21 -16.55
C GLY A 479 4.13 21.86 -15.91
N ILE A 480 3.57 20.77 -16.43
CA ILE A 480 3.82 19.41 -15.96
C ILE A 480 4.99 18.80 -16.73
N ILE A 481 5.91 18.16 -16.03
CA ILE A 481 7.07 17.50 -16.62
C ILE A 481 6.62 16.29 -17.43
N CYS A 482 6.69 16.36 -18.76
CA CYS A 482 6.33 15.30 -19.67
C CYS A 482 7.53 14.46 -20.11
N TYR A 483 8.71 15.07 -20.18
CA TYR A 483 9.95 14.41 -20.59
C TYR A 483 11.12 14.89 -19.75
N LYS A 484 12.10 14.01 -19.53
CA LYS A 484 13.33 14.31 -18.78
C LYS A 484 14.46 13.42 -19.29
N THR A 485 15.61 14.02 -19.62
CA THR A 485 16.83 13.28 -19.95
C THR A 485 18.06 13.89 -19.28
N PRO A 486 18.92 13.09 -18.64
CA PRO A 486 20.21 13.53 -18.05
C PRO A 486 21.38 13.41 -19.03
N THR A 487 21.13 13.39 -20.32
CA THR A 487 22.13 13.28 -21.40
C THR A 487 21.82 14.25 -22.52
N SER A 488 22.80 14.48 -23.41
CA SER A 488 22.56 15.27 -24.61
C SER A 488 21.40 14.74 -25.45
N ILE A 489 20.58 15.65 -25.97
CA ILE A 489 19.41 15.36 -26.78
C ILE A 489 19.64 15.75 -28.23
N THR A 490 19.22 14.93 -29.16
CA THR A 490 19.29 15.26 -30.60
C THR A 490 18.08 16.09 -31.02
N TYR A 491 18.21 16.80 -32.15
CA TYR A 491 17.09 17.56 -32.72
C TYR A 491 15.83 16.70 -32.97
N ASP A 492 16.01 15.52 -33.57
CA ASP A 492 14.89 14.61 -33.88
C ASP A 492 14.19 14.09 -32.63
N GLU A 493 14.95 13.77 -31.58
CA GLU A 493 14.41 13.34 -30.29
C GLU A 493 13.65 14.47 -29.59
N LEU A 494 14.23 15.67 -29.55
CA LEU A 494 13.61 16.87 -29.00
C LEU A 494 12.31 17.19 -29.72
N LYS A 495 12.36 17.22 -31.08
CA LYS A 495 11.19 17.44 -31.93
C LYS A 495 10.09 16.41 -31.67
N THR A 496 10.42 15.13 -31.66
CA THR A 496 9.45 14.05 -31.49
C THR A 496 8.71 14.18 -30.15
N ASN A 497 9.43 14.47 -29.05
CA ASN A 497 8.81 14.64 -27.75
C ASN A 497 7.91 15.89 -27.68
N ILE A 498 8.28 16.98 -28.34
CA ILE A 498 7.45 18.20 -28.43
C ILE A 498 6.18 17.92 -29.24
N ASP A 499 6.31 17.30 -30.43
CA ASP A 499 5.16 16.96 -31.28
C ASP A 499 4.15 16.07 -30.51
N LEU A 500 4.62 15.07 -29.75
CA LEU A 500 3.77 14.20 -28.92
C LEU A 500 3.03 14.94 -27.81
N ILE A 501 3.56 16.09 -27.35
CA ILE A 501 2.90 16.92 -26.31
C ILE A 501 1.88 17.84 -26.95
N LEU A 502 2.21 18.45 -28.10
CA LEU A 502 1.32 19.34 -28.83
C LEU A 502 0.13 18.62 -29.51
N GLU A 503 0.25 17.31 -29.83
CA GLU A 503 -0.83 16.50 -30.39
C GLU A 503 -1.85 16.00 -29.34
N LYS A 504 -1.64 16.23 -28.04
CA LYS A 504 -2.55 15.84 -26.95
C LYS A 504 -3.64 16.89 -26.73
#